data_ab0803b05d16267e3cb763f204859649
#
_entry.id   ab0803b05d16267e3cb763f204859649
#
_cell.length_a   1.000
_cell.length_b   1.000
_cell.length_c   1.000
_cell.angle_alpha   90.00
_cell.angle_beta   90.00
_cell.angle_gamma   90.00
#
_symmetry.space_group_name_H-M   'P 1'
#
loop_
_entity.id
_entity.type
_entity.pdbx_description
1 polymer ?
#
loop_
_entity_poly.entity_id
_entity_poly.type
_entity_poly.pdbx_seq_one_letter_code
_entity_poly.pdbx_strand_id
1 'polypeptide(L)'
;MDRILITGGAGFLGSHLCDLLLEKNADVLCVDNFFSGKKENILPLLNNPYFELIRHDIIHPFFAEVDKIYHLACPASPIHYQYNAIKTVKTNVMGTINMLGLAKRTKAKILLASTSEVYGNAEVHPQNEKYWGNVNPVGLRSCYDEGKRVAETLMMDYYRQNDVNIKIVRIFNTYGPRMEINDGRVISNFIVQALRNEPLTVYGEGRQTRSFCYVSDLIQGLHSIMEQEDFTGPINLGNPDEHTILELAEKIIDLTKSSSKIVHKPLPEDDPEQRCPDISLVKEKFGWQPKIKLDEGLTKTISYFKEKINKEK
;
A
#
# COMPACT_ATOMS: atom_id res chain seq x y z
N MET A 1 -5.89 6.54 -26.04
CA MET A 1 -6.11 5.68 -24.85
C MET A 1 -4.75 5.36 -24.30
N ASP A 2 -4.49 5.72 -23.03
CA ASP A 2 -3.19 5.48 -22.42
C ASP A 2 -3.05 3.99 -22.11
N ARG A 3 -1.89 3.42 -22.43
CA ARG A 3 -1.50 2.09 -21.99
C ARG A 3 -0.74 2.18 -20.67
N ILE A 4 -1.32 1.62 -19.62
CA ILE A 4 -0.87 1.83 -18.24
C ILE A 4 -0.39 0.52 -17.62
N LEU A 5 0.89 0.46 -17.27
CA LEU A 5 1.47 -0.67 -16.56
C LEU A 5 1.23 -0.53 -15.06
N ILE A 6 0.72 -1.61 -14.43
CA ILE A 6 0.60 -1.72 -12.97
C ILE A 6 1.43 -2.93 -12.51
N THR A 7 2.56 -2.69 -11.85
CA THR A 7 3.29 -3.77 -11.18
C THR A 7 2.67 -4.07 -9.82
N GLY A 8 2.53 -5.36 -9.48
CA GLY A 8 1.76 -5.77 -8.29
C GLY A 8 0.24 -5.60 -8.48
N GLY A 9 -0.23 -5.67 -9.74
CA GLY A 9 -1.62 -5.42 -10.09
C GLY A 9 -2.62 -6.45 -9.57
N ALA A 10 -2.20 -7.66 -9.22
CA ALA A 10 -3.05 -8.68 -8.57
C ALA A 10 -3.06 -8.55 -7.02
N GLY A 11 -2.30 -7.61 -6.46
CA GLY A 11 -2.27 -7.31 -5.04
C GLY A 11 -3.48 -6.51 -4.56
N PHE A 12 -3.48 -6.16 -3.26
CA PHE A 12 -4.54 -5.38 -2.62
C PHE A 12 -4.80 -4.04 -3.33
N LEU A 13 -3.83 -3.13 -3.33
CA LEU A 13 -3.99 -1.81 -3.95
C LEU A 13 -4.04 -1.90 -5.48
N GLY A 14 -3.18 -2.74 -6.07
CA GLY A 14 -3.06 -2.87 -7.51
C GLY A 14 -4.35 -3.30 -8.19
N SER A 15 -5.10 -4.22 -7.59
CA SER A 15 -6.36 -4.71 -8.16
C SER A 15 -7.47 -3.65 -8.15
N HIS A 16 -7.55 -2.82 -7.09
CA HIS A 16 -8.46 -1.68 -7.06
C HIS A 16 -8.07 -0.59 -8.07
N LEU A 17 -6.76 -0.42 -8.29
CA LEU A 17 -6.28 0.52 -9.31
C LEU A 17 -6.57 0.02 -10.72
N CYS A 18 -6.47 -1.30 -10.99
CA CYS A 18 -6.90 -1.89 -12.25
C CYS A 18 -8.37 -1.59 -12.54
N ASP A 19 -9.26 -1.80 -11.54
CA ASP A 19 -10.69 -1.48 -11.70
C ASP A 19 -10.88 0.00 -12.09
N LEU A 20 -10.31 0.92 -11.31
CA LEU A 20 -10.46 2.36 -11.56
C LEU A 20 -9.98 2.77 -12.94
N LEU A 21 -8.81 2.26 -13.38
CA LEU A 21 -8.24 2.66 -14.66
C LEU A 21 -9.03 2.11 -15.85
N LEU A 22 -9.57 0.91 -15.74
CA LEU A 22 -10.49 0.36 -16.73
C LEU A 22 -11.81 1.15 -16.81
N GLU A 23 -12.36 1.55 -15.67
CA GLU A 23 -13.54 2.46 -15.63
C GLU A 23 -13.25 3.82 -16.29
N LYS A 24 -11.98 4.25 -16.28
CA LYS A 24 -11.51 5.47 -16.96
C LYS A 24 -11.09 5.26 -18.42
N ASN A 25 -11.43 4.11 -19.01
CA ASN A 25 -11.10 3.73 -20.37
C ASN A 25 -9.59 3.69 -20.68
N ALA A 26 -8.75 3.25 -19.75
CA ALA A 26 -7.35 2.97 -20.02
C ALA A 26 -7.15 1.54 -20.55
N ASP A 27 -6.06 1.30 -21.29
CA ASP A 27 -5.53 -0.04 -21.59
C ASP A 27 -4.59 -0.45 -20.46
N VAL A 28 -4.98 -1.45 -19.67
CA VAL A 28 -4.31 -1.84 -18.43
C VAL A 28 -3.45 -3.08 -18.61
N LEU A 29 -2.15 -2.93 -18.43
CA LEU A 29 -1.18 -4.01 -18.38
C LEU A 29 -0.85 -4.35 -16.92
N CYS A 30 -1.46 -5.42 -16.40
CA CYS A 30 -1.24 -5.92 -15.05
C CYS A 30 -0.05 -6.88 -15.02
N VAL A 31 1.00 -6.53 -14.26
CA VAL A 31 2.18 -7.38 -14.08
C VAL A 31 2.28 -7.81 -12.63
N ASP A 32 2.28 -9.12 -12.37
CA ASP A 32 2.38 -9.69 -11.02
C ASP A 32 3.08 -11.05 -11.06
N ASN A 33 3.86 -11.39 -10.04
CA ASN A 33 4.47 -12.71 -9.89
C ASN A 33 3.64 -13.66 -9.01
N PHE A 34 2.55 -13.14 -8.41
CA PHE A 34 1.67 -13.83 -7.46
C PHE A 34 2.36 -14.30 -6.17
N PHE A 35 3.37 -13.58 -5.71
CA PHE A 35 3.99 -13.86 -4.41
C PHE A 35 3.04 -13.53 -3.25
N SER A 36 2.42 -12.35 -3.26
CA SER A 36 1.38 -11.94 -2.32
C SER A 36 0.07 -11.56 -3.03
N GLY A 37 0.12 -11.25 -4.32
CA GLY A 37 -1.05 -11.01 -5.16
C GLY A 37 -1.86 -12.28 -5.39
N LYS A 38 -3.18 -12.13 -5.59
CA LYS A 38 -4.09 -13.26 -5.82
C LYS A 38 -4.84 -13.10 -7.13
N LYS A 39 -4.90 -14.19 -7.90
CA LYS A 39 -5.63 -14.21 -9.17
C LYS A 39 -7.11 -13.86 -8.98
N GLU A 40 -7.70 -14.25 -7.85
CA GLU A 40 -9.10 -13.94 -7.52
C GLU A 40 -9.41 -12.43 -7.51
N ASN A 41 -8.43 -11.57 -7.14
CA ASN A 41 -8.61 -10.12 -7.11
C ASN A 41 -8.82 -9.50 -8.49
N ILE A 42 -8.31 -10.14 -9.54
CA ILE A 42 -8.35 -9.65 -10.92
C ILE A 42 -9.16 -10.57 -11.86
N LEU A 43 -9.70 -11.66 -11.32
CA LEU A 43 -10.48 -12.63 -12.11
C LEU A 43 -11.64 -11.98 -12.89
N PRO A 44 -12.42 -11.03 -12.33
CA PRO A 44 -13.48 -10.35 -13.07
C PRO A 44 -12.98 -9.54 -14.28
N LEU A 45 -11.71 -9.16 -14.32
CA LEU A 45 -11.11 -8.32 -15.35
C LEU A 45 -10.57 -9.11 -16.55
N LEU A 46 -10.32 -10.41 -16.40
CA LEU A 46 -9.63 -11.23 -17.41
C LEU A 46 -10.36 -11.30 -18.78
N ASN A 47 -11.66 -11.03 -18.81
CA ASN A 47 -12.43 -11.01 -20.06
C ASN A 47 -12.59 -9.59 -20.65
N ASN A 48 -12.02 -8.57 -20.01
CA ASN A 48 -12.06 -7.20 -20.52
C ASN A 48 -10.99 -7.06 -21.63
N PRO A 49 -11.37 -6.63 -22.86
CA PRO A 49 -10.42 -6.50 -23.98
C PRO A 49 -9.31 -5.47 -23.74
N TYR A 50 -9.45 -4.59 -22.78
CA TYR A 50 -8.47 -3.57 -22.38
C TYR A 50 -7.71 -3.96 -21.11
N PHE A 51 -7.72 -5.24 -20.73
CA PHE A 51 -6.97 -5.77 -19.60
C PHE A 51 -6.08 -6.93 -20.03
N GLU A 52 -4.78 -6.76 -19.86
CA GLU A 52 -3.78 -7.80 -20.12
C GLU A 52 -3.08 -8.18 -18.81
N LEU A 53 -3.00 -9.48 -18.51
CA LEU A 53 -2.26 -10.01 -17.38
C LEU A 53 -0.97 -10.68 -17.85
N ILE A 54 0.16 -10.23 -17.31
CA ILE A 54 1.47 -10.86 -17.50
C ILE A 54 1.99 -11.36 -16.16
N ARG A 55 2.25 -12.65 -16.05
CA ARG A 55 2.94 -13.23 -14.91
C ARG A 55 4.44 -13.02 -15.05
N HIS A 56 4.98 -12.06 -14.30
CA HIS A 56 6.40 -11.70 -14.35
C HIS A 56 6.90 -11.19 -12.99
N ASP A 57 8.18 -11.47 -12.72
CA ASP A 57 8.88 -10.96 -11.54
C ASP A 57 9.75 -9.76 -11.94
N ILE A 58 9.42 -8.58 -11.43
CA ILE A 58 10.07 -7.32 -11.80
C ILE A 58 11.55 -7.21 -11.43
N ILE A 59 12.11 -8.14 -10.66
CA ILE A 59 13.58 -8.19 -10.47
C ILE A 59 14.31 -8.55 -11.75
N HIS A 60 13.62 -9.08 -12.75
CA HIS A 60 14.12 -9.33 -14.09
C HIS A 60 13.68 -8.23 -15.05
N PRO A 61 14.48 -7.93 -16.09
CA PRO A 61 14.11 -6.95 -17.10
C PRO A 61 12.75 -7.26 -17.74
N PHE A 62 11.98 -6.22 -17.98
CA PHE A 62 10.67 -6.29 -18.62
C PHE A 62 10.57 -5.22 -19.73
N PHE A 63 9.99 -5.59 -20.85
CA PHE A 63 9.85 -4.70 -22.01
C PHE A 63 8.38 -4.66 -22.44
N ALA A 64 7.84 -3.45 -22.53
CA ALA A 64 6.50 -3.15 -23.04
C ALA A 64 6.48 -1.73 -23.56
N GLU A 65 5.54 -1.39 -24.42
CA GLU A 65 5.26 0.01 -24.79
C GLU A 65 4.12 0.50 -23.88
N VAL A 66 4.40 1.53 -23.07
CA VAL A 66 3.48 2.06 -22.07
C VAL A 66 3.66 3.57 -21.92
N ASP A 67 2.57 4.26 -21.57
CA ASP A 67 2.54 5.71 -21.35
C ASP A 67 2.71 6.06 -19.87
N LYS A 68 2.22 5.20 -18.97
CA LYS A 68 2.29 5.40 -17.52
C LYS A 68 2.63 4.09 -16.80
N ILE A 69 3.34 4.19 -15.68
CA ILE A 69 3.73 3.05 -14.83
C ILE A 69 3.33 3.36 -13.38
N TYR A 70 2.45 2.55 -12.81
CA TYR A 70 2.23 2.49 -11.37
C TYR A 70 3.07 1.36 -10.78
N HIS A 71 4.15 1.72 -10.10
CA HIS A 71 5.08 0.76 -9.52
C HIS A 71 4.70 0.45 -8.07
N LEU A 72 3.82 -0.59 -7.90
CA LEU A 72 3.31 -1.01 -6.60
C LEU A 72 3.90 -2.34 -6.12
N ALA A 73 4.58 -3.09 -6.99
CA ALA A 73 5.08 -4.42 -6.66
C ALA A 73 6.14 -4.40 -5.55
N CYS A 74 5.74 -4.82 -4.37
CA CYS A 74 6.61 -5.12 -3.22
C CYS A 74 5.81 -5.92 -2.19
N PRO A 75 6.40 -6.91 -1.50
CA PRO A 75 5.81 -7.44 -0.28
C PRO A 75 5.69 -6.31 0.75
N ALA A 76 4.48 -6.00 1.20
CA ALA A 76 4.21 -4.79 2.00
C ALA A 76 3.65 -5.08 3.40
N SER A 77 3.48 -6.35 3.77
CA SER A 77 3.12 -6.73 5.13
C SER A 77 4.29 -7.43 5.85
N PRO A 78 4.40 -7.29 7.18
CA PRO A 78 5.51 -7.89 7.95
C PRO A 78 5.70 -9.38 7.69
N ILE A 79 4.63 -10.14 7.64
CA ILE A 79 4.67 -11.59 7.37
C ILE A 79 5.32 -11.88 6.01
N HIS A 80 5.00 -11.09 4.98
CA HIS A 80 5.50 -11.35 3.63
C HIS A 80 6.91 -10.82 3.41
N TYR A 81 7.24 -9.59 3.86
CA TYR A 81 8.57 -9.03 3.59
C TYR A 81 9.65 -9.65 4.46
N GLN A 82 9.33 -10.14 5.67
CA GLN A 82 10.27 -10.85 6.54
C GLN A 82 10.47 -12.32 6.12
N TYR A 83 9.45 -12.97 5.53
CA TYR A 83 9.55 -14.34 5.03
C TYR A 83 10.71 -14.52 4.03
N ASN A 84 10.92 -13.55 3.16
CA ASN A 84 12.07 -13.52 2.26
C ASN A 84 12.63 -12.10 2.15
N ALA A 85 13.39 -11.70 3.16
CA ALA A 85 13.96 -10.36 3.28
C ALA A 85 14.86 -9.98 2.09
N ILE A 86 15.72 -10.92 1.63
CA ILE A 86 16.59 -10.69 0.47
C ILE A 86 15.75 -10.44 -0.81
N LYS A 87 14.68 -11.18 -1.00
CA LYS A 87 13.77 -10.99 -2.14
C LYS A 87 13.09 -9.63 -2.04
N THR A 88 12.71 -9.20 -0.86
CA THR A 88 12.10 -7.88 -0.62
C THR A 88 13.05 -6.75 -1.03
N VAL A 89 14.32 -6.82 -0.60
CA VAL A 89 15.34 -5.86 -1.04
C VAL A 89 15.51 -5.87 -2.56
N LYS A 90 15.67 -7.07 -3.17
CA LYS A 90 15.78 -7.19 -4.64
C LYS A 90 14.59 -6.60 -5.36
N THR A 91 13.37 -6.80 -4.88
CA THR A 91 12.15 -6.26 -5.50
C THR A 91 12.13 -4.74 -5.43
N ASN A 92 12.49 -4.15 -4.29
CA ASN A 92 12.53 -2.69 -4.15
C ASN A 92 13.67 -2.04 -4.96
N VAL A 93 14.86 -2.66 -5.02
CA VAL A 93 16.02 -2.07 -5.69
C VAL A 93 16.05 -2.42 -7.17
N MET A 94 16.19 -3.72 -7.50
CA MET A 94 16.29 -4.16 -8.90
C MET A 94 14.99 -3.95 -9.66
N GLY A 95 13.84 -4.18 -9.02
CA GLY A 95 12.53 -3.92 -9.60
C GLY A 95 12.35 -2.45 -9.95
N THR A 96 12.73 -1.54 -9.05
CA THR A 96 12.69 -0.09 -9.31
C THR A 96 13.64 0.31 -10.44
N ILE A 97 14.88 -0.22 -10.48
CA ILE A 97 15.82 0.03 -11.58
C ILE A 97 15.23 -0.43 -12.93
N ASN A 98 14.64 -1.62 -12.98
CA ASN A 98 14.03 -2.15 -14.20
C ASN A 98 12.84 -1.30 -14.67
N MET A 99 11.97 -0.86 -13.76
CA MET A 99 10.82 -0.03 -14.09
C MET A 99 11.25 1.39 -14.51
N LEU A 100 12.27 1.96 -13.89
CA LEU A 100 12.86 3.24 -14.30
C LEU A 100 13.57 3.14 -15.66
N GLY A 101 14.25 2.03 -15.93
CA GLY A 101 14.80 1.74 -17.25
C GLY A 101 13.73 1.65 -18.34
N LEU A 102 12.61 1.01 -18.04
CA LEU A 102 11.43 0.97 -18.91
C LEU A 102 10.86 2.38 -19.12
N ALA A 103 10.61 3.13 -18.04
CA ALA A 103 10.08 4.50 -18.10
C ALA A 103 10.97 5.42 -18.93
N LYS A 104 12.30 5.35 -18.75
CA LYS A 104 13.28 6.09 -19.56
C LYS A 104 13.18 5.75 -21.04
N ARG A 105 13.07 4.45 -21.39
CA ARG A 105 13.00 3.98 -22.78
C ARG A 105 11.70 4.44 -23.46
N THR A 106 10.56 4.31 -22.81
CA THR A 106 9.24 4.62 -23.37
C THR A 106 8.83 6.08 -23.16
N LYS A 107 9.58 6.85 -22.38
CA LYS A 107 9.24 8.20 -21.89
C LYS A 107 7.95 8.21 -21.05
N ALA A 108 7.64 7.08 -20.44
CA ALA A 108 6.47 6.93 -19.58
C ALA A 108 6.64 7.71 -18.27
N LYS A 109 5.55 8.25 -17.77
CA LYS A 109 5.46 8.75 -16.39
C LYS A 109 5.43 7.58 -15.42
N ILE A 110 6.22 7.61 -14.34
CA ILE A 110 6.26 6.54 -13.35
C ILE A 110 5.93 7.04 -11.95
N LEU A 111 4.99 6.37 -11.27
CA LEU A 111 4.66 6.59 -9.87
C LEU A 111 5.18 5.42 -9.02
N LEU A 112 6.00 5.75 -8.03
CA LEU A 112 6.43 4.80 -6.99
C LEU A 112 5.46 4.83 -5.82
N ALA A 113 4.86 3.69 -5.51
CA ALA A 113 4.22 3.45 -4.21
C ALA A 113 5.31 3.26 -3.14
N SER A 114 5.76 4.37 -2.56
CA SER A 114 6.57 4.39 -1.35
C SER A 114 5.68 4.19 -0.12
N THR A 115 6.20 4.41 1.06
CA THR A 115 5.54 4.06 2.32
C THR A 115 5.86 5.05 3.42
N SER A 116 4.99 5.15 4.42
CA SER A 116 5.28 5.85 5.67
C SER A 116 6.42 5.22 6.47
N GLU A 117 6.80 3.98 6.16
CA GLU A 117 7.90 3.29 6.85
C GLU A 117 9.27 3.92 6.58
N VAL A 118 9.40 4.74 5.52
CA VAL A 118 10.61 5.55 5.28
C VAL A 118 10.89 6.55 6.41
N TYR A 119 9.90 6.85 7.23
CA TYR A 119 10.02 7.70 8.42
C TYR A 119 10.55 6.95 9.65
N GLY A 120 10.51 5.62 9.66
CA GLY A 120 10.97 4.78 10.78
C GLY A 120 10.20 5.05 12.08
N ASN A 121 10.87 4.97 13.22
CA ASN A 121 10.33 5.44 14.51
C ASN A 121 10.44 6.96 14.57
N ALA A 122 9.42 7.65 14.09
CA ALA A 122 9.46 9.06 13.78
C ALA A 122 9.47 9.92 15.07
N GLU A 123 10.37 10.89 15.12
CA GLU A 123 10.46 11.92 16.17
C GLU A 123 9.56 13.14 15.89
N VAL A 124 8.95 13.19 14.70
CA VAL A 124 8.03 14.26 14.26
C VAL A 124 6.63 13.68 14.12
N HIS A 125 5.66 14.38 14.69
CA HIS A 125 4.25 14.00 14.68
C HIS A 125 3.34 15.24 14.45
N PRO A 126 2.40 15.19 13.48
CA PRO A 126 2.28 14.21 12.39
C PRO A 126 3.50 14.24 11.45
N GLN A 127 3.77 13.13 10.74
CA GLN A 127 4.90 13.03 9.83
C GLN A 127 4.67 13.87 8.58
N ASN A 128 5.56 14.82 8.29
CA ASN A 128 5.55 15.61 7.07
C ASN A 128 6.68 15.19 6.12
N GLU A 129 6.58 15.56 4.85
CA GLU A 129 7.50 15.09 3.79
C GLU A 129 8.93 15.63 3.94
N LYS A 130 9.15 16.71 4.71
CA LYS A 130 10.48 17.30 4.97
C LYS A 130 11.27 16.51 6.01
N TYR A 131 10.61 15.65 6.78
CA TYR A 131 11.26 14.81 7.77
C TYR A 131 11.97 13.63 7.08
N TRP A 132 13.26 13.48 7.32
CA TRP A 132 14.09 12.46 6.65
C TRP A 132 13.96 11.06 7.24
N GLY A 133 13.37 10.94 8.41
CA GLY A 133 13.13 9.67 9.07
C GLY A 133 14.21 9.24 10.07
N ASN A 134 13.83 8.29 10.91
CA ASN A 134 14.67 7.62 11.90
C ASN A 134 14.48 6.10 11.75
N VAL A 135 15.17 5.50 10.78
CA VAL A 135 15.05 4.09 10.41
C VAL A 135 16.21 3.30 11.00
N ASN A 136 15.94 2.12 11.57
CA ASN A 136 16.95 1.17 11.97
C ASN A 136 17.48 0.40 10.74
N PRO A 137 18.70 0.69 10.24
CA PRO A 137 19.19 0.12 8.98
C PRO A 137 19.54 -1.37 9.05
N VAL A 138 19.63 -1.94 10.26
CA VAL A 138 19.99 -3.34 10.50
C VAL A 138 18.88 -4.12 11.24
N GLY A 139 17.74 -3.49 11.51
CA GLY A 139 16.59 -4.12 12.16
C GLY A 139 15.86 -5.12 11.27
N LEU A 140 14.95 -5.88 11.86
CA LEU A 140 14.15 -6.91 11.16
C LEU A 140 13.29 -6.35 10.02
N ARG A 141 12.95 -5.05 10.06
CA ARG A 141 12.12 -4.36 9.06
C ARG A 141 12.96 -3.69 7.97
N SER A 142 14.28 -3.58 8.13
CA SER A 142 15.19 -2.83 7.25
C SER A 142 15.10 -3.26 5.78
N CYS A 143 14.85 -4.54 5.50
CA CYS A 143 14.68 -5.05 4.13
C CYS A 143 13.57 -4.33 3.35
N TYR A 144 12.51 -3.90 4.05
CA TYR A 144 11.41 -3.13 3.49
C TYR A 144 11.67 -1.63 3.58
N ASP A 145 11.98 -1.15 4.77
CA ASP A 145 12.13 0.27 5.08
C ASP A 145 13.28 0.90 4.27
N GLU A 146 14.50 0.35 4.34
CA GLU A 146 15.64 0.81 3.55
C GLU A 146 15.47 0.49 2.06
N GLY A 147 14.82 -0.63 1.73
CA GLY A 147 14.49 -0.95 0.34
C GLY A 147 13.64 0.14 -0.32
N LYS A 148 12.65 0.68 0.38
CA LYS A 148 11.81 1.79 -0.10
C LYS A 148 12.56 3.12 -0.12
N ARG A 149 13.44 3.39 0.87
CA ARG A 149 14.30 4.59 0.88
C ARG A 149 15.24 4.61 -0.32
N VAL A 150 15.88 3.49 -0.65
CA VAL A 150 16.71 3.35 -1.86
C VAL A 150 15.87 3.52 -3.13
N ALA A 151 14.64 3.00 -3.17
CA ALA A 151 13.75 3.20 -4.31
C ALA A 151 13.42 4.69 -4.53
N GLU A 152 13.14 5.47 -3.46
CA GLU A 152 12.98 6.94 -3.57
C GLU A 152 14.24 7.62 -4.11
N THR A 153 15.43 7.22 -3.63
CA THR A 153 16.71 7.72 -4.13
C THR A 153 16.86 7.46 -5.64
N LEU A 154 16.61 6.22 -6.08
CA LEU A 154 16.68 5.85 -7.50
C LEU A 154 15.71 6.67 -8.35
N MET A 155 14.48 6.89 -7.90
CA MET A 155 13.51 7.74 -8.58
C MET A 155 14.08 9.14 -8.80
N MET A 156 14.61 9.79 -7.76
CA MET A 156 15.17 11.13 -7.84
C MET A 156 16.41 11.20 -8.71
N ASP A 157 17.27 10.19 -8.72
CA ASP A 157 18.47 10.18 -9.54
C ASP A 157 18.17 9.98 -11.03
N TYR A 158 17.19 9.13 -11.36
CA TYR A 158 16.69 9.02 -12.73
C TYR A 158 16.02 10.30 -13.24
N TYR A 159 15.29 11.00 -12.36
CA TYR A 159 14.76 12.33 -12.68
C TYR A 159 15.87 13.32 -12.98
N ARG A 160 16.88 13.45 -12.10
CA ARG A 160 17.97 14.43 -12.23
C ARG A 160 18.92 14.16 -13.41
N GLN A 161 19.19 12.88 -13.67
CA GLN A 161 20.21 12.49 -14.66
C GLN A 161 19.63 12.13 -16.02
N ASN A 162 18.36 11.74 -16.09
CA ASN A 162 17.76 11.18 -17.30
C ASN A 162 16.40 11.79 -17.66
N ASP A 163 15.97 12.84 -16.93
CA ASP A 163 14.69 13.53 -17.14
C ASP A 163 13.46 12.60 -17.14
N VAL A 164 13.51 11.50 -16.38
CA VAL A 164 12.36 10.61 -16.23
C VAL A 164 11.28 11.32 -15.43
N ASN A 165 10.07 11.38 -15.97
CA ASN A 165 8.92 11.96 -15.25
C ASN A 165 8.46 11.04 -14.13
N ILE A 166 8.76 11.41 -12.88
CA ILE A 166 8.52 10.59 -11.70
C ILE A 166 7.44 11.16 -10.79
N LYS A 167 6.83 10.28 -9.98
CA LYS A 167 6.01 10.63 -8.82
C LYS A 167 6.39 9.72 -7.66
N ILE A 168 6.61 10.27 -6.47
CA ILE A 168 6.88 9.51 -5.25
C ILE A 168 5.74 9.73 -4.27
N VAL A 169 5.02 8.66 -3.91
CA VAL A 169 3.89 8.73 -2.97
C VAL A 169 4.19 7.87 -1.75
N ARG A 170 4.27 8.49 -0.58
CA ARG A 170 4.42 7.83 0.72
C ARG A 170 3.05 7.43 1.26
N ILE A 171 2.70 6.17 1.09
CA ILE A 171 1.41 5.61 1.47
C ILE A 171 1.43 5.28 2.96
N PHE A 172 0.43 5.78 3.70
CA PHE A 172 0.16 5.42 5.08
C PHE A 172 -0.79 4.22 5.17
N ASN A 173 -1.04 3.72 6.39
CA ASN A 173 -1.83 2.51 6.60
C ASN A 173 -3.16 2.58 5.83
N THR A 174 -3.35 1.62 4.97
CA THR A 174 -4.53 1.51 4.11
C THR A 174 -5.24 0.18 4.37
N TYR A 175 -6.57 0.20 4.36
CA TYR A 175 -7.40 -0.97 4.59
C TYR A 175 -8.59 -1.00 3.63
N GLY A 176 -9.19 -2.20 3.47
CA GLY A 176 -10.36 -2.38 2.62
C GLY A 176 -10.53 -3.81 2.12
N PRO A 177 -11.53 -4.06 1.26
CA PRO A 177 -11.69 -5.33 0.56
C PRO A 177 -10.43 -5.73 -0.21
N ARG A 178 -10.26 -7.03 -0.47
CA ARG A 178 -9.09 -7.65 -1.12
C ARG A 178 -7.80 -7.63 -0.31
N MET A 179 -7.81 -7.14 0.95
CA MET A 179 -6.74 -7.47 1.88
C MET A 179 -6.71 -8.99 2.14
N GLU A 180 -5.52 -9.50 2.42
CA GLU A 180 -5.35 -10.92 2.74
C GLU A 180 -5.88 -11.22 4.16
N ILE A 181 -6.54 -12.39 4.32
CA ILE A 181 -7.04 -12.85 5.62
C ILE A 181 -5.90 -12.96 6.65
N ASN A 182 -4.75 -13.49 6.20
CA ASN A 182 -3.56 -13.68 7.04
C ASN A 182 -2.51 -12.60 6.76
N ASP A 183 -2.92 -11.37 6.55
CA ASP A 183 -2.03 -10.26 6.17
C ASP A 183 -1.10 -9.81 7.31
N GLY A 184 -1.47 -10.09 8.55
CA GLY A 184 -0.68 -9.73 9.74
C GLY A 184 -0.85 -8.27 10.18
N ARG A 185 -1.55 -7.42 9.43
CA ARG A 185 -1.85 -6.03 9.81
C ARG A 185 -3.06 -6.00 10.74
N VAL A 186 -3.11 -4.98 11.60
CA VAL A 186 -4.05 -4.90 12.72
C VAL A 186 -5.53 -5.02 12.31
N ILE A 187 -5.98 -4.29 11.27
CA ILE A 187 -7.40 -4.31 10.85
C ILE A 187 -7.80 -5.69 10.34
N SER A 188 -7.02 -6.31 9.45
CA SER A 188 -7.31 -7.65 8.94
C SER A 188 -7.32 -8.69 10.06
N ASN A 189 -6.32 -8.65 10.96
CA ASN A 189 -6.25 -9.57 12.08
C ASN A 189 -7.47 -9.44 13.01
N PHE A 190 -7.82 -8.22 13.41
CA PHE A 190 -8.96 -8.00 14.33
C PHE A 190 -10.29 -8.42 13.69
N ILE A 191 -10.50 -8.09 12.40
CA ILE A 191 -11.73 -8.51 11.70
C ILE A 191 -11.83 -10.04 11.64
N VAL A 192 -10.75 -10.73 11.27
CA VAL A 192 -10.74 -12.20 11.16
C VAL A 192 -10.97 -12.85 12.53
N GLN A 193 -10.25 -12.39 13.56
CA GLN A 193 -10.42 -12.87 14.93
C GLN A 193 -11.86 -12.65 15.42
N ALA A 194 -12.42 -11.46 15.23
CA ALA A 194 -13.78 -11.14 15.63
C ALA A 194 -14.82 -12.01 14.89
N LEU A 195 -14.70 -12.20 13.58
CA LEU A 195 -15.63 -13.02 12.78
C LEU A 195 -15.57 -14.52 13.14
N ARG A 196 -14.43 -14.97 13.69
CA ARG A 196 -14.26 -16.35 14.19
C ARG A 196 -14.59 -16.50 15.66
N ASN A 197 -14.97 -15.42 16.36
CA ASN A 197 -15.10 -15.36 17.82
C ASN A 197 -13.82 -15.80 18.57
N GLU A 198 -12.66 -15.58 17.96
CA GLU A 198 -11.35 -15.78 18.56
C GLU A 198 -10.95 -14.53 19.38
N PRO A 199 -10.08 -14.63 20.40
CA PRO A 199 -9.61 -13.45 21.12
C PRO A 199 -8.88 -12.46 20.22
N LEU A 200 -9.20 -11.16 20.32
CA LEU A 200 -8.48 -10.11 19.63
C LEU A 200 -7.15 -9.84 20.32
N THR A 201 -6.07 -9.97 19.57
CA THR A 201 -4.71 -9.80 20.09
C THR A 201 -4.26 -8.35 20.00
N VAL A 202 -4.23 -7.66 21.12
CA VAL A 202 -3.67 -6.30 21.25
C VAL A 202 -2.24 -6.40 21.78
N TYR A 203 -1.28 -5.78 21.09
CA TYR A 203 0.11 -5.72 21.54
C TYR A 203 0.31 -4.53 22.50
N GLY A 204 1.01 -4.77 23.63
CA GLY A 204 1.13 -3.79 24.70
C GLY A 204 -0.21 -3.47 25.34
N GLU A 205 -0.39 -2.23 25.80
CA GLU A 205 -1.63 -1.73 26.38
C GLU A 205 -2.65 -1.25 25.33
N GLY A 206 -2.27 -1.24 24.04
CA GLY A 206 -3.13 -0.75 22.96
C GLY A 206 -3.28 0.76 22.87
N ARG A 207 -2.45 1.53 23.60
CA ARG A 207 -2.48 3.01 23.60
C ARG A 207 -1.76 3.63 22.40
N GLN A 208 -0.94 2.85 21.67
CA GLN A 208 -0.30 3.31 20.44
C GLN A 208 -1.36 3.71 19.42
N THR A 209 -1.11 4.82 18.72
CA THR A 209 -2.06 5.36 17.74
C THR A 209 -1.67 5.02 16.31
N ARG A 210 -2.67 4.83 15.48
CA ARG A 210 -2.54 4.65 14.02
C ARG A 210 -3.67 5.39 13.32
N SER A 211 -3.38 5.85 12.14
CA SER A 211 -4.39 6.37 11.22
C SER A 211 -4.63 5.39 10.08
N PHE A 212 -5.86 5.34 9.56
CA PHE A 212 -6.26 4.34 8.57
C PHE A 212 -7.02 4.98 7.41
N CYS A 213 -6.48 4.85 6.21
CA CYS A 213 -7.09 5.33 4.98
C CYS A 213 -7.87 4.20 4.30
N TYR A 214 -9.11 4.46 3.91
CA TYR A 214 -9.86 3.48 3.15
C TYR A 214 -9.35 3.40 1.71
N VAL A 215 -9.33 2.19 1.15
CA VAL A 215 -8.68 1.89 -0.14
C VAL A 215 -9.17 2.76 -1.29
N SER A 216 -10.48 3.04 -1.39
CA SER A 216 -11.00 3.85 -2.50
C SER A 216 -10.46 5.29 -2.48
N ASP A 217 -10.30 5.88 -1.30
CA ASP A 217 -9.74 7.23 -1.16
C ASP A 217 -8.27 7.24 -1.57
N LEU A 218 -7.50 6.23 -1.14
CA LEU A 218 -6.11 6.09 -1.52
C LEU A 218 -5.95 5.95 -3.04
N ILE A 219 -6.73 5.08 -3.68
CA ILE A 219 -6.65 4.83 -5.14
C ILE A 219 -7.00 6.08 -5.94
N GLN A 220 -8.01 6.85 -5.51
CA GLN A 220 -8.32 8.14 -6.11
C GLN A 220 -7.16 9.13 -5.95
N GLY A 221 -6.50 9.15 -4.80
CA GLY A 221 -5.31 9.99 -4.56
C GLY A 221 -4.14 9.61 -5.46
N LEU A 222 -3.83 8.32 -5.60
CA LEU A 222 -2.77 7.84 -6.50
C LEU A 222 -3.04 8.25 -7.95
N HIS A 223 -4.29 8.10 -8.40
CA HIS A 223 -4.68 8.51 -9.75
C HIS A 223 -4.55 10.03 -9.92
N SER A 224 -5.06 10.83 -8.98
CA SER A 224 -4.97 12.29 -9.04
C SER A 224 -3.52 12.79 -9.11
N ILE A 225 -2.61 12.18 -8.36
CA ILE A 225 -1.18 12.53 -8.36
C ILE A 225 -0.51 12.14 -9.70
N MET A 226 -0.84 10.97 -10.25
CA MET A 226 -0.30 10.52 -11.55
C MET A 226 -0.65 11.48 -12.69
N GLU A 227 -1.83 12.06 -12.68
CA GLU A 227 -2.29 12.96 -13.75
C GLU A 227 -1.63 14.35 -13.72
N GLN A 228 -0.93 14.71 -12.64
CA GLN A 228 -0.23 16.00 -12.56
C GLN A 228 1.11 15.98 -13.31
N GLU A 229 1.44 17.08 -13.97
CA GLU A 229 2.70 17.20 -14.71
C GLU A 229 3.84 17.74 -13.80
N ASP A 230 3.65 18.88 -13.19
CA ASP A 230 4.71 19.67 -12.51
C ASP A 230 4.90 19.28 -11.03
N PHE A 231 4.93 17.97 -10.72
CA PHE A 231 5.15 17.51 -9.37
C PHE A 231 5.88 16.15 -9.34
N THR A 232 6.97 16.06 -8.61
CA THR A 232 7.78 14.82 -8.47
C THR A 232 7.49 14.08 -7.15
N GLY A 233 7.19 14.80 -6.07
CA GLY A 233 7.12 14.26 -4.72
C GLY A 233 8.41 14.49 -3.92
N PRO A 234 8.59 13.81 -2.77
CA PRO A 234 7.60 12.88 -2.18
C PRO A 234 6.33 13.59 -1.68
N ILE A 235 5.24 12.83 -1.57
CA ILE A 235 3.98 13.32 -1.01
C ILE A 235 3.31 12.25 -0.15
N ASN A 236 2.79 12.64 1.00
CA ASN A 236 2.04 11.76 1.89
C ASN A 236 0.63 11.54 1.39
N LEU A 237 0.19 10.28 1.43
CA LEU A 237 -1.18 9.91 1.12
C LEU A 237 -1.72 8.99 2.22
N GLY A 238 -2.74 9.46 2.95
CA GLY A 238 -3.30 8.75 4.09
C GLY A 238 -4.43 9.54 4.75
N ASN A 239 -4.98 8.99 5.83
CA ASN A 239 -5.99 9.66 6.64
C ASN A 239 -5.32 10.20 7.91
N PRO A 240 -5.49 11.48 8.28
CA PRO A 240 -4.92 12.03 9.50
C PRO A 240 -5.70 11.69 10.78
N ASP A 241 -6.89 11.07 10.67
CA ASP A 241 -7.67 10.69 11.85
C ASP A 241 -7.00 9.52 12.58
N GLU A 242 -6.53 9.76 13.79
CA GLU A 242 -5.85 8.77 14.62
C GLU A 242 -6.82 8.07 15.56
N HIS A 243 -6.57 6.78 15.71
CA HIS A 243 -7.27 5.93 16.67
C HIS A 243 -6.27 5.09 17.44
N THR A 244 -6.53 4.86 18.73
CA THR A 244 -5.78 3.87 19.49
C THR A 244 -6.09 2.46 18.99
N ILE A 245 -5.14 1.55 19.16
CA ILE A 245 -5.36 0.14 18.79
C ILE A 245 -6.48 -0.48 19.63
N LEU A 246 -6.64 -0.04 20.88
CA LEU A 246 -7.71 -0.48 21.76
C LEU A 246 -9.09 -0.03 21.24
N GLU A 247 -9.27 1.26 20.91
CA GLU A 247 -10.50 1.79 20.30
C GLU A 247 -10.86 1.06 19.00
N LEU A 248 -9.87 0.76 18.18
CA LEU A 248 -10.08 0.00 16.94
C LEU A 248 -10.60 -1.43 17.24
N ALA A 249 -10.03 -2.12 18.25
CA ALA A 249 -10.44 -3.46 18.63
C ALA A 249 -11.89 -3.46 19.13
N GLU A 250 -12.24 -2.54 20.04
CA GLU A 250 -13.59 -2.38 20.58
C GLU A 250 -14.62 -2.10 19.46
N LYS A 251 -14.27 -1.17 18.54
CA LYS A 251 -15.12 -0.83 17.40
C LYS A 251 -15.36 -2.04 16.47
N ILE A 252 -14.35 -2.86 16.21
CA ILE A 252 -14.50 -4.06 15.36
C ILE A 252 -15.36 -5.12 16.06
N ILE A 253 -15.21 -5.32 17.38
CA ILE A 253 -16.07 -6.22 18.16
C ILE A 253 -17.53 -5.77 18.05
N ASP A 254 -17.80 -4.48 18.23
CA ASP A 254 -19.14 -3.91 18.15
C ASP A 254 -19.76 -4.08 16.75
N LEU A 255 -19.04 -3.70 15.69
CA LEU A 255 -19.50 -3.80 14.30
C LEU A 255 -19.74 -5.25 13.86
N THR A 256 -18.96 -6.20 14.36
CA THR A 256 -19.11 -7.63 14.05
C THR A 256 -20.14 -8.34 14.95
N LYS A 257 -20.56 -7.70 16.05
CA LYS A 257 -21.34 -8.29 17.13
C LYS A 257 -20.70 -9.57 17.69
N SER A 258 -19.35 -9.55 17.75
CA SER A 258 -18.58 -10.70 18.21
C SER A 258 -18.60 -10.83 19.74
N SER A 259 -18.52 -12.07 20.22
CA SER A 259 -18.28 -12.36 21.64
C SER A 259 -16.80 -12.40 22.02
N SER A 260 -15.92 -12.02 21.11
CA SER A 260 -14.46 -12.04 21.32
C SER A 260 -14.05 -11.15 22.48
N LYS A 261 -13.04 -11.61 23.23
CA LYS A 261 -12.38 -10.84 24.29
C LYS A 261 -11.07 -10.26 23.77
N ILE A 262 -10.67 -9.12 24.29
CA ILE A 262 -9.34 -8.55 24.03
C ILE A 262 -8.33 -9.25 24.94
N VAL A 263 -7.20 -9.67 24.34
CA VAL A 263 -6.06 -10.25 25.07
C VAL A 263 -4.80 -9.45 24.73
N HIS A 264 -3.96 -9.21 25.73
CA HIS A 264 -2.75 -8.44 25.57
C HIS A 264 -1.53 -9.34 25.39
N LYS A 265 -0.64 -8.96 24.46
CA LYS A 265 0.67 -9.62 24.22
C LYS A 265 1.79 -8.59 24.29
N PRO A 266 3.06 -9.01 24.53
CA PRO A 266 4.20 -8.10 24.47
C PRO A 266 4.30 -7.39 23.14
N LEU A 267 4.77 -6.11 23.14
CA LEU A 267 5.03 -5.36 21.91
C LEU A 267 6.11 -6.04 21.06
N PRO A 268 5.93 -6.10 19.73
CA PRO A 268 7.01 -6.51 18.83
C PRO A 268 8.18 -5.52 18.87
N GLU A 269 9.38 -6.01 18.56
CA GLU A 269 10.55 -5.16 18.37
C GLU A 269 10.36 -4.25 17.16
N ASP A 270 10.87 -3.01 17.22
CA ASP A 270 10.84 -2.00 16.15
C ASP A 270 9.43 -1.59 15.68
N ASP A 271 8.36 -1.80 16.48
CA ASP A 271 7.03 -1.28 16.11
C ASP A 271 6.93 0.21 16.43
N PRO A 272 6.66 1.09 15.43
CA PRO A 272 6.58 2.52 15.67
C PRO A 272 5.50 2.88 16.70
N GLU A 273 5.77 3.85 17.58
CA GLU A 273 4.79 4.28 18.60
C GLU A 273 3.61 5.01 17.98
N GLN A 274 3.88 5.90 17.00
CA GLN A 274 2.87 6.73 16.36
C GLN A 274 3.07 6.78 14.85
N ARG A 275 1.96 6.76 14.09
CA ARG A 275 1.97 6.85 12.63
C ARG A 275 0.76 7.64 12.13
N CYS A 276 0.98 8.93 11.81
CA CYS A 276 -0.04 9.84 11.34
C CYS A 276 0.50 10.73 10.21
N PRO A 277 -0.13 10.78 9.02
CA PRO A 277 0.32 11.65 7.94
C PRO A 277 -0.03 13.12 8.19
N ASP A 278 0.91 14.02 7.98
CA ASP A 278 0.56 15.38 7.57
C ASP A 278 0.17 15.35 6.09
N ILE A 279 -1.10 15.68 5.80
CA ILE A 279 -1.65 15.71 4.44
C ILE A 279 -1.81 17.15 3.89
N SER A 280 -1.21 18.14 4.53
CA SER A 280 -1.33 19.56 4.14
C SER A 280 -0.85 19.77 2.71
N LEU A 281 0.26 19.13 2.31
CA LEU A 281 0.83 19.26 0.97
C LEU A 281 -0.09 18.67 -0.12
N VAL A 282 -0.64 17.49 0.08
CA VAL A 282 -1.54 16.87 -0.91
C VAL A 282 -2.87 17.62 -0.99
N LYS A 283 -3.36 18.15 0.13
CA LYS A 283 -4.56 18.97 0.16
C LYS A 283 -4.35 20.30 -0.58
N GLU A 284 -3.23 20.97 -0.35
CA GLU A 284 -2.88 22.24 -1.02
C GLU A 284 -2.69 22.04 -2.53
N LYS A 285 -1.90 21.04 -2.94
CA LYS A 285 -1.49 20.86 -4.33
C LYS A 285 -2.56 20.20 -5.21
N PHE A 286 -3.36 19.29 -4.64
CA PHE A 286 -4.27 18.41 -5.40
C PHE A 286 -5.72 18.49 -4.94
N GLY A 287 -6.03 19.27 -3.88
CA GLY A 287 -7.36 19.32 -3.28
C GLY A 287 -7.82 17.97 -2.70
N TRP A 288 -6.90 17.00 -2.58
CA TRP A 288 -7.24 15.66 -2.12
C TRP A 288 -7.30 15.59 -0.59
N GLN A 289 -8.31 14.89 -0.10
CA GLN A 289 -8.44 14.48 1.30
C GLN A 289 -9.28 13.20 1.37
N PRO A 290 -9.07 12.34 2.40
CA PRO A 290 -9.90 11.17 2.60
C PRO A 290 -11.36 11.57 2.87
N LYS A 291 -12.30 10.78 2.34
CA LYS A 291 -13.75 11.04 2.45
C LYS A 291 -14.47 9.96 3.25
N ILE A 292 -13.98 8.73 3.20
CA ILE A 292 -14.60 7.58 3.84
C ILE A 292 -14.19 7.54 5.32
N LYS A 293 -15.18 7.64 6.20
CA LYS A 293 -14.97 7.52 7.66
C LYS A 293 -14.62 6.09 8.05
N LEU A 294 -13.91 5.92 9.16
CA LEU A 294 -13.44 4.61 9.64
C LEU A 294 -14.58 3.59 9.76
N ASP A 295 -15.70 3.95 10.35
CA ASP A 295 -16.86 3.05 10.56
C ASP A 295 -17.47 2.56 9.25
N GLU A 296 -17.59 3.44 8.28
CA GLU A 296 -18.07 3.08 6.93
C GLU A 296 -17.12 2.11 6.23
N GLY A 297 -15.83 2.43 6.25
CA GLY A 297 -14.80 1.59 5.65
C GLY A 297 -14.68 0.23 6.32
N LEU A 298 -14.74 0.19 7.66
CA LEU A 298 -14.75 -1.07 8.43
C LEU A 298 -15.95 -1.93 8.08
N THR A 299 -17.15 -1.35 8.00
CA THR A 299 -18.37 -2.09 7.65
C THR A 299 -18.23 -2.79 6.29
N LYS A 300 -17.72 -2.07 5.27
CA LYS A 300 -17.47 -2.63 3.93
C LYS A 300 -16.40 -3.73 3.96
N THR A 301 -15.34 -3.52 4.74
CA THR A 301 -14.24 -4.47 4.89
C THR A 301 -14.68 -5.73 5.60
N ILE A 302 -15.45 -5.60 6.69
CA ILE A 302 -16.03 -6.71 7.46
C ILE A 302 -16.95 -7.56 6.56
N SER A 303 -17.79 -6.94 5.75
CA SER A 303 -18.67 -7.66 4.81
C SER A 303 -17.86 -8.51 3.84
N TYR A 304 -16.80 -7.97 3.26
CA TYR A 304 -15.89 -8.69 2.36
C TYR A 304 -15.25 -9.91 3.06
N PHE A 305 -14.67 -9.71 4.26
CA PHE A 305 -14.03 -10.80 5.01
C PHE A 305 -15.02 -11.88 5.42
N LYS A 306 -16.24 -11.50 5.79
CA LYS A 306 -17.31 -12.45 6.13
C LYS A 306 -17.66 -13.35 4.95
N GLU A 307 -17.82 -12.79 3.77
CA GLU A 307 -18.06 -13.57 2.55
C GLU A 307 -16.90 -14.51 2.23
N LYS A 308 -15.67 -14.02 2.38
CA LYS A 308 -14.46 -14.79 2.08
C LYS A 308 -14.29 -15.97 3.04
N ILE A 309 -14.45 -15.75 4.35
CA ILE A 309 -14.35 -16.80 5.37
C ILE A 309 -15.46 -17.87 5.17
N ASN A 310 -16.66 -17.46 4.74
CA ASN A 310 -17.74 -18.41 4.48
C ASN A 310 -17.50 -19.27 3.23
N LYS A 311 -16.71 -18.81 2.27
CA LYS A 311 -16.32 -19.60 1.08
C LYS A 311 -15.17 -20.58 1.35
N GLU A 312 -14.42 -20.39 2.44
CA GLU A 312 -13.35 -21.30 2.87
C GLU A 312 -13.87 -22.50 3.69
N LYS A 313 -15.13 -22.44 4.15
CA LYS A 313 -15.84 -23.55 4.84
C LYS A 313 -16.55 -24.47 3.86
#